data_09b82ab15c0e00857522b7f6f4c911a7
#
_entry.id   09b82ab15c0e00857522b7f6f4c911a7
#
_cell.length_a   1.000
_cell.length_b   1.000
_cell.length_c   1.000
_cell.angle_alpha   90.00
_cell.angle_beta   90.00
_cell.angle_gamma   90.00
#
_symmetry.space_group_name_H-M   'P 1'
#
loop_
_entity.id
_entity.type
_entity.pdbx_description
1 polymer ?
#
loop_
_entity_poly.entity_id
_entity_poly.type
_entity_poly.pdbx_seq_one_letter_code
_entity_poly.pdbx_strand_id
1 'polypeptide(L)'
;MSRGPGSYTGLRIGASVAKGLCYGLNIPLIAVSTLQAMALQAARILQISPQEDVVFIPMIDARRMEVYSAVYNFRGEELREVRAEIITADLFEDIHSRIVICGDGAAKCRQLFENDLRFIIMERLLASATWLVPLAWENFVKGKFENTAYFEPYYLKDFIAGIPHIKGLK
;
A
#
# COMPACT_ATOMS: atom_id res chain seq x y z
N MET A 1 -12.34 2.72 -4.42
CA MET A 1 -11.07 2.81 -5.17
C MET A 1 -9.88 2.78 -4.23
N SER A 2 -8.65 2.53 -4.75
CA SER A 2 -7.43 2.75 -3.95
C SER A 2 -7.16 4.24 -3.77
N ARG A 3 -6.85 4.64 -2.53
CA ARG A 3 -6.33 5.98 -2.19
C ARG A 3 -4.82 6.11 -2.53
N GLY A 4 -4.11 5.00 -2.67
CA GLY A 4 -2.65 4.91 -2.72
C GLY A 4 -2.07 4.31 -1.44
N PRO A 5 -0.73 4.28 -1.35
CA PRO A 5 0.22 4.63 -2.39
C PRO A 5 0.19 3.68 -3.59
N GLY A 6 0.86 4.07 -4.67
CA GLY A 6 0.94 3.27 -5.88
C GLY A 6 1.46 4.06 -7.09
N SER A 7 1.30 3.48 -8.29
CA SER A 7 1.68 4.15 -9.54
C SER A 7 0.97 5.50 -9.69
N TYR A 8 1.73 6.58 -9.84
CA TYR A 8 1.20 7.93 -10.03
C TYR A 8 0.16 8.01 -11.16
N THR A 9 0.51 7.48 -12.34
CA THR A 9 -0.41 7.44 -13.49
C THR A 9 -1.64 6.58 -13.20
N GLY A 10 -1.44 5.39 -12.58
CA GLY A 10 -2.53 4.48 -12.23
C GLY A 10 -3.51 5.10 -11.24
N LEU A 11 -3.02 5.79 -10.22
CA LEU A 11 -3.85 6.48 -9.23
C LEU A 11 -4.65 7.61 -9.86
N ARG A 12 -4.05 8.41 -10.77
CA ARG A 12 -4.76 9.49 -11.48
C ARG A 12 -5.87 8.96 -12.38
N ILE A 13 -5.57 7.94 -13.18
CA ILE A 13 -6.58 7.30 -14.05
C ILE A 13 -7.70 6.72 -13.18
N GLY A 14 -7.36 5.95 -12.15
CA GLY A 14 -8.35 5.35 -11.25
C GLY A 14 -9.23 6.39 -10.55
N ALA A 15 -8.63 7.49 -10.06
CA ALA A 15 -9.38 8.58 -9.44
C ALA A 15 -10.32 9.28 -10.42
N SER A 16 -9.85 9.58 -11.64
CA SER A 16 -10.64 10.24 -12.67
C SER A 16 -11.85 9.38 -13.07
N VAL A 17 -11.65 8.09 -13.30
CA VAL A 17 -12.73 7.14 -13.63
C VAL A 17 -13.72 7.01 -12.47
N ALA A 18 -13.23 6.82 -11.24
CA ALA A 18 -14.08 6.67 -10.07
C ALA A 18 -14.92 7.94 -9.80
N LYS A 19 -14.29 9.12 -9.87
CA LYS A 19 -14.99 10.41 -9.74
C LYS A 19 -16.06 10.60 -10.82
N GLY A 20 -15.75 10.28 -12.07
CA GLY A 20 -16.69 10.37 -13.18
C GLY A 20 -17.90 9.46 -13.00
N LEU A 21 -17.69 8.21 -12.59
CA LEU A 21 -18.76 7.24 -12.30
C LEU A 21 -19.61 7.70 -11.09
N CYS A 22 -18.96 8.12 -10.00
CA CYS A 22 -19.69 8.58 -8.82
C CYS A 22 -20.53 9.82 -9.11
N TYR A 23 -20.01 10.76 -9.88
CA TYR A 23 -20.74 11.96 -10.28
C TYR A 23 -21.91 11.63 -11.22
N GLY A 24 -21.64 10.84 -12.27
CA GLY A 24 -22.67 10.52 -13.29
C GLY A 24 -23.81 9.63 -12.76
N LEU A 25 -23.50 8.74 -11.78
CA LEU A 25 -24.49 7.83 -11.19
C LEU A 25 -25.06 8.32 -9.86
N ASN A 26 -24.61 9.48 -9.38
CA ASN A 26 -24.97 10.04 -8.07
C ASN A 26 -24.79 9.04 -6.91
N ILE A 27 -23.64 8.36 -6.90
CA ILE A 27 -23.25 7.40 -5.84
C ILE A 27 -22.01 7.91 -5.08
N PRO A 28 -21.84 7.55 -3.79
CA PRO A 28 -20.73 8.02 -2.99
C PRO A 28 -19.38 7.45 -3.46
N LEU A 29 -18.32 8.26 -3.34
CA LEU A 29 -16.96 7.84 -3.57
C LEU A 29 -16.35 7.29 -2.27
N ILE A 30 -15.75 6.11 -2.33
CA ILE A 30 -15.01 5.50 -1.22
C ILE A 30 -13.58 5.23 -1.66
N ALA A 31 -12.62 5.68 -0.85
CA ALA A 31 -11.22 5.43 -1.04
C ALA A 31 -10.62 4.71 0.18
N VAL A 32 -9.75 3.73 -0.08
CA VAL A 32 -9.09 2.93 0.96
C VAL A 32 -7.60 2.78 0.67
N SER A 33 -6.78 2.64 1.73
CA SER A 33 -5.33 2.48 1.60
C SER A 33 -4.99 1.16 0.91
N THR A 34 -4.09 1.21 -0.09
CA THR A 34 -3.54 0.02 -0.74
C THR A 34 -2.76 -0.83 0.27
N LEU A 35 -1.90 -0.19 1.06
CA LEU A 35 -1.05 -0.88 2.03
C LEU A 35 -1.89 -1.53 3.14
N GLN A 36 -2.90 -0.84 3.66
CA GLN A 36 -3.80 -1.41 4.67
C GLN A 36 -4.51 -2.67 4.16
N ALA A 37 -5.01 -2.64 2.92
CA ALA A 37 -5.66 -3.79 2.31
C ALA A 37 -4.69 -4.98 2.14
N MET A 38 -3.43 -4.69 1.79
CA MET A 38 -2.38 -5.72 1.68
C MET A 38 -2.03 -6.32 3.04
N ALA A 39 -1.89 -5.50 4.09
CA ALA A 39 -1.63 -5.97 5.45
C ALA A 39 -2.71 -6.91 5.96
N LEU A 40 -3.98 -6.53 5.82
CA LEU A 40 -5.12 -7.36 6.20
C LEU A 40 -5.18 -8.68 5.41
N GLN A 41 -4.84 -8.64 4.13
CA GLN A 41 -4.80 -9.85 3.30
C GLN A 41 -3.64 -10.77 3.73
N ALA A 42 -2.47 -10.23 4.06
CA ALA A 42 -1.35 -11.01 4.60
C ALA A 42 -1.73 -11.69 5.93
N ALA A 43 -2.36 -10.96 6.85
CA ALA A 43 -2.85 -11.50 8.12
C ALA A 43 -3.85 -12.66 7.91
N ARG A 44 -4.76 -12.52 6.93
CA ARG A 44 -5.75 -13.55 6.58
C ARG A 44 -5.10 -14.79 5.99
N ILE A 45 -4.15 -14.63 5.06
CA ILE A 45 -3.46 -15.77 4.42
C ILE A 45 -2.66 -16.57 5.45
N LEU A 46 -1.97 -15.87 6.34
CA LEU A 46 -1.15 -16.50 7.38
C LEU A 46 -1.97 -16.98 8.58
N GLN A 47 -3.28 -16.70 8.60
CA GLN A 47 -4.21 -17.07 9.69
C GLN A 47 -3.68 -16.60 11.07
N ILE A 48 -3.10 -15.41 11.11
CA ILE A 48 -2.52 -14.84 12.33
C ILE A 48 -3.60 -14.65 13.40
N SER A 49 -3.30 -15.16 14.60
CA SER A 49 -4.14 -15.04 15.77
C SER A 49 -3.98 -13.66 16.42
N PRO A 50 -5.05 -13.10 17.03
CA PRO A 50 -4.99 -11.84 17.80
C PRO A 50 -3.98 -11.82 18.96
N GLN A 51 -3.57 -12.99 19.44
CA GLN A 51 -2.62 -13.15 20.54
C GLN A 51 -1.16 -13.17 20.07
N GLU A 52 -0.92 -13.29 18.76
CA GLU A 52 0.42 -13.27 18.22
C GLU A 52 0.95 -11.84 18.12
N ASP A 53 2.17 -11.63 18.60
CA ASP A 53 2.88 -10.34 18.47
C ASP A 53 3.53 -10.26 17.08
N VAL A 54 2.73 -9.84 16.10
CA VAL A 54 3.10 -9.76 14.68
C VAL A 54 2.70 -8.41 14.11
N VAL A 55 3.60 -7.77 13.40
CA VAL A 55 3.33 -6.58 12.60
C VAL A 55 3.44 -6.88 11.10
N PHE A 56 2.67 -6.13 10.31
CA PHE A 56 2.63 -6.26 8.86
C PHE A 56 3.20 -5.01 8.22
N ILE A 57 4.16 -5.20 7.33
CA ILE A 57 4.83 -4.13 6.59
C ILE A 57 4.62 -4.37 5.09
N PRO A 58 3.45 -3.98 4.56
CA PRO A 58 3.22 -4.00 3.13
C PRO A 58 4.13 -3.01 2.42
N MET A 59 4.71 -3.42 1.29
CA MET A 59 5.66 -2.64 0.52
C MET A 59 5.27 -2.57 -0.95
N ILE A 60 5.20 -1.37 -1.49
CA ILE A 60 5.04 -1.14 -2.92
C ILE A 60 6.37 -0.61 -3.46
N ASP A 61 6.85 -1.16 -4.57
CA ASP A 61 8.09 -0.73 -5.22
C ASP A 61 8.01 0.74 -5.64
N ALA A 62 8.88 1.59 -5.09
CA ALA A 62 9.02 3.01 -5.41
C ALA A 62 10.20 3.30 -6.33
N ARG A 63 10.73 2.27 -7.00
CA ARG A 63 11.95 2.25 -7.83
C ARG A 63 13.24 2.33 -7.02
N ARG A 64 14.38 1.94 -7.67
CA ARG A 64 15.68 1.83 -7.01
C ARG A 64 15.57 0.98 -5.73
N MET A 65 16.27 1.32 -4.65
CA MET A 65 16.18 0.65 -3.34
C MET A 65 15.09 1.23 -2.43
N GLU A 66 14.14 2.00 -2.98
CA GLU A 66 13.08 2.65 -2.22
C GLU A 66 11.75 1.91 -2.35
N VAL A 67 10.98 1.93 -1.28
CA VAL A 67 9.63 1.38 -1.22
C VAL A 67 8.67 2.38 -0.57
N TYR A 68 7.40 2.26 -0.89
CA TYR A 68 6.34 2.83 -0.06
C TYR A 68 5.91 1.79 0.95
N SER A 69 6.05 2.09 2.23
CA SER A 69 5.73 1.18 3.32
C SER A 69 4.96 1.88 4.44
N ALA A 70 4.33 1.09 5.28
CA ALA A 70 3.71 1.48 6.54
C ALA A 70 3.69 0.27 7.44
N VAL A 71 3.50 0.46 8.75
CA VAL A 71 3.41 -0.65 9.71
C VAL A 71 1.98 -0.76 10.23
N TYR A 72 1.43 -1.97 10.15
CA TYR A 72 0.07 -2.28 10.61
C TYR A 72 0.09 -3.43 11.63
N ASN A 73 -0.88 -3.42 12.54
CA ASN A 73 -1.18 -4.60 13.32
C ASN A 73 -2.11 -5.57 12.53
N PHE A 74 -2.46 -6.72 13.13
CA PHE A 74 -3.32 -7.72 12.50
C PHE A 74 -4.76 -7.24 12.22
N ARG A 75 -5.21 -6.15 12.87
CA ARG A 75 -6.51 -5.51 12.64
C ARG A 75 -6.48 -4.47 11.52
N GLY A 76 -5.30 -4.21 10.94
CA GLY A 76 -5.10 -3.17 9.96
C GLY A 76 -5.05 -1.75 10.55
N GLU A 77 -4.86 -1.63 11.87
CA GLU A 77 -4.60 -0.34 12.51
C GLU A 77 -3.16 0.08 12.21
N GLU A 78 -2.98 1.33 11.77
CA GLU A 78 -1.68 1.87 11.40
C GLU A 78 -0.87 2.20 12.65
N LEU A 79 0.29 1.53 12.81
CA LEU A 79 1.25 1.75 13.91
C LEU A 79 2.35 2.72 13.50
N ARG A 80 2.69 2.76 12.23
CA ARG A 80 3.61 3.71 11.62
C ARG A 80 3.02 4.18 10.30
N GLU A 81 2.98 5.49 10.11
CA GLU A 81 2.43 6.12 8.90
C GLU A 81 3.13 5.73 7.61
N VAL A 82 2.43 5.91 6.50
CA VAL A 82 2.98 5.63 5.16
C VAL A 82 4.16 6.54 4.87
N ARG A 83 5.29 5.93 4.46
CA ARG A 83 6.54 6.63 4.09
C ARG A 83 7.13 6.07 2.80
N ALA A 84 7.95 6.89 2.15
CA ALA A 84 8.89 6.45 1.14
C ALA A 84 10.23 6.21 1.85
N GLU A 85 10.68 4.96 1.88
CA GLU A 85 11.84 4.54 2.67
C GLU A 85 12.85 3.79 1.80
N ILE A 86 14.14 4.06 2.03
CA ILE A 86 15.22 3.26 1.44
C ILE A 86 15.44 2.05 2.33
N ILE A 87 15.48 0.86 1.72
CA ILE A 87 15.69 -0.38 2.46
C ILE A 87 17.15 -0.48 2.90
N THR A 88 17.35 -0.51 4.22
CA THR A 88 18.63 -0.72 4.90
C THR A 88 18.49 -1.82 5.95
N ALA A 89 19.62 -2.38 6.41
CA ALA A 89 19.59 -3.49 7.36
C ALA A 89 19.02 -3.09 8.73
N ASP A 90 19.15 -1.82 9.10
CA ASP A 90 18.73 -1.24 10.39
C ASP A 90 17.28 -0.70 10.37
N LEU A 91 16.60 -0.72 9.22
CA LEU A 91 15.30 -0.08 9.03
C LEU A 91 14.22 -0.52 10.04
N PHE A 92 14.31 -1.74 10.56
CA PHE A 92 13.32 -2.33 11.48
C PHE A 92 13.93 -2.78 12.82
N GLU A 93 15.07 -2.23 13.23
CA GLU A 93 15.71 -2.58 14.50
C GLU A 93 14.87 -2.20 15.73
N ASP A 94 14.04 -1.18 15.61
CA ASP A 94 13.09 -0.72 16.64
C ASP A 94 11.88 -1.64 16.82
N ILE A 95 11.67 -2.61 15.90
CA ILE A 95 10.55 -3.54 15.95
C ILE A 95 11.03 -4.89 16.51
N HIS A 96 10.51 -5.25 17.67
CA HIS A 96 10.86 -6.50 18.35
C HIS A 96 9.89 -7.65 18.06
N SER A 97 8.69 -7.34 17.57
CA SER A 97 7.69 -8.30 17.13
C SER A 97 8.14 -9.10 15.91
N ARG A 98 7.44 -10.19 15.61
CA ARG A 98 7.58 -10.84 14.28
C ARG A 98 7.10 -9.89 13.19
N ILE A 99 7.81 -9.88 12.06
CA ILE A 99 7.58 -8.94 10.96
C ILE A 99 7.16 -9.71 9.72
N VAL A 100 5.98 -9.38 9.17
CA VAL A 100 5.53 -9.89 7.87
C VAL A 100 5.70 -8.79 6.84
N ILE A 101 6.68 -8.95 5.95
CA ILE A 101 6.87 -8.06 4.80
C ILE A 101 6.12 -8.65 3.60
N CYS A 102 5.31 -7.85 2.91
CA CYS A 102 4.54 -8.31 1.76
C CYS A 102 4.46 -7.26 0.65
N GLY A 103 4.27 -7.72 -0.59
CA GLY A 103 4.13 -6.85 -1.76
C GLY A 103 5.27 -6.98 -2.76
N ASP A 104 5.20 -6.22 -3.85
CA ASP A 104 6.23 -6.22 -4.90
C ASP A 104 7.54 -5.55 -4.46
N GLY A 105 7.48 -4.65 -3.47
CA GLY A 105 8.68 -4.10 -2.81
C GLY A 105 9.39 -5.08 -1.89
N ALA A 106 8.73 -6.16 -1.44
CA ALA A 106 9.28 -7.12 -0.48
C ALA A 106 10.51 -7.88 -1.01
N ALA A 107 10.62 -8.06 -2.33
CA ALA A 107 11.78 -8.72 -2.95
C ALA A 107 13.11 -8.02 -2.63
N LYS A 108 13.09 -6.70 -2.43
CA LYS A 108 14.28 -5.91 -2.06
C LYS A 108 14.80 -6.22 -0.67
N CYS A 109 13.94 -6.77 0.19
CA CYS A 109 14.26 -7.09 1.58
C CYS A 109 14.92 -8.46 1.74
N ARG A 110 14.80 -9.37 0.75
CA ARG A 110 15.22 -10.77 0.90
C ARG A 110 16.66 -10.88 1.35
N GLN A 111 17.60 -10.29 0.62
CA GLN A 111 19.03 -10.44 0.92
C GLN A 111 19.44 -9.86 2.29
N LEU A 112 18.70 -8.88 2.80
CA LEU A 112 18.99 -8.22 4.06
C LEU A 112 18.43 -8.99 5.26
N PHE A 113 17.27 -9.64 5.10
CA PHE A 113 16.50 -10.17 6.23
C PHE A 113 16.21 -11.68 6.15
N GLU A 114 16.67 -12.41 5.11
CA GLU A 114 16.38 -13.85 4.96
C GLU A 114 16.93 -14.72 6.06
N ASN A 115 18.00 -14.28 6.76
CA ASN A 115 18.61 -15.01 7.86
C ASN A 115 18.08 -14.60 9.25
N ASP A 116 17.18 -13.61 9.33
CA ASP A 116 16.56 -13.21 10.59
C ASP A 116 15.18 -13.87 10.72
N LEU A 117 15.05 -14.77 11.69
CA LEU A 117 13.83 -15.56 11.93
C LEU A 117 12.60 -14.73 12.32
N ARG A 118 12.79 -13.44 12.63
CA ARG A 118 11.65 -12.54 12.89
C ARG A 118 10.88 -12.24 11.61
N PHE A 119 11.50 -12.39 10.43
CA PHE A 119 10.91 -11.96 9.16
C PHE A 119 10.24 -13.09 8.39
N ILE A 120 9.02 -12.82 7.92
CA ILE A 120 8.30 -13.60 6.92
C ILE A 120 8.15 -12.72 5.68
N ILE A 121 8.69 -13.16 4.54
CA ILE A 121 8.71 -12.36 3.30
C ILE A 121 7.76 -12.96 2.26
N MET A 122 6.69 -12.21 1.91
CA MET A 122 5.62 -12.61 1.00
C MET A 122 5.66 -11.78 -0.30
N GLU A 123 6.65 -12.01 -1.15
CA GLU A 123 6.88 -11.23 -2.40
C GLU A 123 5.72 -11.31 -3.40
N ARG A 124 4.97 -12.41 -3.40
CA ARG A 124 3.89 -12.65 -4.37
C ARG A 124 2.53 -12.08 -3.96
N LEU A 125 2.46 -11.42 -2.82
CA LEU A 125 1.22 -10.78 -2.37
C LEU A 125 1.10 -9.40 -3.00
N LEU A 126 0.68 -9.35 -4.26
CA LEU A 126 0.55 -8.11 -5.02
C LEU A 126 -0.77 -7.39 -4.67
N ALA A 127 -0.79 -6.06 -4.79
CA ALA A 127 -2.00 -5.28 -4.58
C ALA A 127 -3.13 -5.71 -5.55
N SER A 128 -4.35 -5.88 -5.02
CA SER A 128 -5.53 -6.28 -5.79
C SER A 128 -6.75 -5.46 -5.38
N ALA A 129 -7.58 -5.09 -6.36
CA ALA A 129 -8.84 -4.41 -6.10
C ALA A 129 -9.79 -5.24 -5.22
N THR A 130 -9.74 -6.56 -5.31
CA THR A 130 -10.55 -7.48 -4.49
C THR A 130 -10.30 -7.28 -3.00
N TRP A 131 -9.06 -6.97 -2.62
CA TRP A 131 -8.71 -6.79 -1.19
C TRP A 131 -9.17 -5.46 -0.62
N LEU A 132 -9.52 -4.49 -1.47
CA LEU A 132 -10.11 -3.23 -1.04
C LEU A 132 -11.58 -3.37 -0.61
N VAL A 133 -12.26 -4.43 -1.06
CA VAL A 133 -13.71 -4.60 -0.86
C VAL A 133 -14.11 -4.63 0.62
N PRO A 134 -13.46 -5.41 1.52
CA PRO A 134 -13.85 -5.43 2.93
C PRO A 134 -13.73 -4.06 3.60
N LEU A 135 -12.64 -3.33 3.35
CA LEU A 135 -12.42 -1.97 3.88
C LEU A 135 -13.40 -0.96 3.28
N ALA A 136 -13.68 -1.09 1.98
CA ALA A 136 -14.67 -0.22 1.33
C ALA A 136 -16.07 -0.46 1.88
N TRP A 137 -16.45 -1.69 2.13
CA TRP A 137 -17.73 -2.04 2.76
C TRP A 137 -17.83 -1.49 4.17
N GLU A 138 -16.79 -1.63 4.98
CA GLU A 138 -16.74 -1.04 6.32
C GLU A 138 -16.92 0.48 6.28
N ASN A 139 -16.23 1.17 5.37
CA ASN A 139 -16.37 2.61 5.18
C ASN A 139 -17.78 2.99 4.69
N PHE A 140 -18.37 2.17 3.81
CA PHE A 140 -19.74 2.38 3.34
C PHE A 140 -20.76 2.32 4.49
N VAL A 141 -20.69 1.29 5.32
CA VAL A 141 -21.56 1.11 6.48
C VAL A 141 -21.41 2.24 7.51
N LYS A 142 -20.18 2.75 7.66
CA LYS A 142 -19.87 3.89 8.56
C LYS A 142 -20.17 5.26 7.94
N GLY A 143 -20.65 5.33 6.69
CA GLY A 143 -20.89 6.58 5.98
C GLY A 143 -19.63 7.40 5.71
N LYS A 144 -18.45 6.76 5.68
CA LYS A 144 -17.16 7.41 5.40
C LYS A 144 -16.98 7.56 3.89
N PHE A 145 -17.43 8.68 3.35
CA PHE A 145 -17.36 8.99 1.93
C PHE A 145 -16.37 10.12 1.67
N GLU A 146 -15.72 10.06 0.52
CA GLU A 146 -14.85 11.13 0.03
C GLU A 146 -15.68 12.21 -0.69
N ASN A 147 -15.20 13.44 -0.61
CA ASN A 147 -15.76 14.49 -1.45
C ASN A 147 -15.32 14.29 -2.89
N THR A 148 -16.28 13.94 -3.78
CA THR A 148 -15.98 13.60 -5.18
C THR A 148 -15.30 14.76 -5.94
N ALA A 149 -15.58 16.01 -5.61
CA ALA A 149 -14.96 17.16 -6.27
C ALA A 149 -13.49 17.34 -5.85
N TYR A 150 -13.21 17.23 -4.56
CA TYR A 150 -11.91 17.59 -3.96
C TYR A 150 -11.03 16.39 -3.61
N PHE A 151 -11.52 15.14 -3.74
CA PHE A 151 -10.70 13.98 -3.47
C PHE A 151 -9.47 13.94 -4.36
N GLU A 152 -8.31 13.71 -3.74
CA GLU A 152 -7.04 13.45 -4.40
C GLU A 152 -6.42 12.18 -3.83
N PRO A 153 -5.80 11.32 -4.67
CA PRO A 153 -5.01 10.20 -4.20
C PRO A 153 -3.82 10.68 -3.37
N TYR A 154 -3.35 9.83 -2.49
CA TYR A 154 -2.19 10.12 -1.66
C TYR A 154 -0.91 9.99 -2.48
N TYR A 155 -0.34 11.12 -2.87
CA TYR A 155 0.92 11.23 -3.60
C TYR A 155 2.06 11.44 -2.61
N LEU A 156 2.87 10.39 -2.36
CA LEU A 156 4.04 10.45 -1.47
C LEU A 156 5.24 11.17 -2.06
N LYS A 157 5.27 11.31 -3.38
CA LYS A 157 6.32 12.00 -4.11
C LYS A 157 5.74 12.92 -5.15
N ASP A 158 6.39 14.06 -5.32
CA ASP A 158 6.13 14.94 -6.45
C ASP A 158 6.46 14.24 -7.77
N PHE A 159 5.67 14.54 -8.78
CA PHE A 159 5.93 14.04 -10.12
C PHE A 159 7.15 14.75 -10.71
N ILE A 160 8.27 14.03 -10.81
CA ILE A 160 9.45 14.49 -11.57
C ILE A 160 9.29 13.93 -12.99
N ALA A 161 8.98 14.81 -13.95
CA ALA A 161 8.95 14.45 -15.35
C ALA A 161 10.37 14.03 -15.79
N GLY A 162 10.53 12.77 -16.20
CA GLY A 162 11.77 12.33 -16.82
C GLY A 162 11.96 13.02 -18.17
N ILE A 163 13.21 13.30 -18.54
CA ILE A 163 13.52 13.78 -19.89
C ILE A 163 13.08 12.70 -20.87
N PRO A 164 12.17 12.99 -21.83
CA PRO A 164 11.71 12.00 -22.77
C PRO A 164 12.88 11.59 -23.68
N HIS A 165 13.28 10.33 -23.62
CA HIS A 165 14.18 9.75 -24.62
C HIS A 165 13.39 9.48 -25.90
N ILE A 166 13.30 10.48 -26.78
CA ILE A 166 12.75 10.29 -28.14
C ILE A 166 13.83 9.61 -28.97
N LYS A 167 13.66 8.31 -29.27
CA LYS A 167 14.50 7.61 -30.22
C LYS A 167 14.34 8.30 -31.57
N GLY A 168 15.40 8.97 -32.05
CA GLY A 168 15.44 9.53 -33.41
C GLY A 168 15.58 11.05 -33.53
N LEU A 169 15.61 11.81 -32.45
CA LEU A 169 16.06 13.22 -32.47
C LEU A 169 17.49 13.29 -31.92
N LYS A 170 18.46 13.49 -32.83
CA LYS A 170 19.80 13.94 -32.49
C LYS A 170 19.81 15.45 -32.48
#